data_3b3d2b2bbf37c75f2b07a76e9b23093a
#
_entry.id   3b3d2b2bbf37c75f2b07a76e9b23093a
#
_cell.length_a   1.000
_cell.length_b   1.000
_cell.length_c   1.000
_cell.angle_alpha   90.00
_cell.angle_beta   90.00
_cell.angle_gamma   90.00
#
_symmetry.space_group_name_H-M   'P 1'
#
loop_
_entity.id
_entity.type
_entity.pdbx_description
1 polymer ?
#
loop_
_entity_poly.entity_id
_entity_poly.type
_entity_poly.pdbx_seq_one_letter_code
_entity_poly.pdbx_strand_id
1 'polypeptide(L)'
;VTLSDTEAQARTLGGYDDASRLRQVHDRDWVLDQVTGEPGVLVDLGSGIGQLLEAALRRHPSLRLAVGLERSEHRLAEAGERLRPHGGRVVLHQADLTAPAPLPYRADVITMTSVLHWLYPVEHRVLAWAREHLAPGGTFLLTTYHPARDRHGFGGEDDIVRDALDALGIPSESVPGLFEDRDVLPIATRTRAADELRTLLGEFFTVEATFEREAVVTVEGAAQYEHFHAATFGDYYASVLEPAVRAEFFRTVGRVAFERQEHSGRVSSMPVRLWKLTART
;
A
#
# COMPACT_ATOMS: atom_id res chain seq x y z
N VAL A 1 9.73 -18.80 -3.53
CA VAL A 1 8.62 -18.64 -2.55
C VAL A 1 7.41 -18.21 -3.35
N THR A 2 6.36 -18.99 -3.30
CA THR A 2 5.13 -18.65 -4.05
C THR A 2 4.30 -17.67 -3.26
N LEU A 3 3.51 -16.81 -3.94
CA LEU A 3 2.55 -15.87 -3.33
C LEU A 3 1.60 -16.56 -2.31
N SER A 4 1.38 -17.88 -2.45
CA SER A 4 0.61 -18.69 -1.50
C SER A 4 1.25 -18.77 -0.11
N ASP A 5 2.57 -18.62 0.02
CA ASP A 5 3.26 -18.71 1.30
C ASP A 5 3.14 -17.43 2.10
N THR A 6 3.07 -16.25 1.45
CA THR A 6 2.79 -14.97 2.13
C THR A 6 1.36 -14.90 2.61
N GLU A 7 0.43 -15.34 1.78
CA GLU A 7 -0.97 -15.41 2.19
C GLU A 7 -1.16 -16.36 3.36
N ALA A 8 -0.47 -17.51 3.35
CA ALA A 8 -0.48 -18.45 4.47
C ALA A 8 0.14 -17.85 5.73
N GLN A 9 1.24 -17.10 5.58
CA GLN A 9 1.91 -16.44 6.70
C GLN A 9 1.11 -15.25 7.23
N ALA A 10 0.49 -14.46 6.36
CA ALA A 10 -0.43 -13.40 6.77
C ALA A 10 -1.66 -13.95 7.51
N ARG A 11 -2.16 -15.12 7.12
CA ARG A 11 -3.25 -15.84 7.83
C ARG A 11 -2.83 -16.32 9.22
N THR A 12 -1.60 -16.80 9.38
CA THR A 12 -1.08 -17.30 10.66
C THR A 12 -0.76 -16.18 11.65
N LEU A 13 -0.54 -14.97 11.16
CA LEU A 13 -0.11 -13.81 11.96
C LEU A 13 -1.29 -12.92 12.43
N GLY A 14 -2.55 -13.34 12.27
CA GLY A 14 -3.69 -12.60 12.83
C GLY A 14 -4.22 -11.45 11.99
N GLY A 15 -3.84 -11.40 10.71
CA GLY A 15 -4.51 -10.55 9.73
C GLY A 15 -3.73 -9.31 9.31
N TYR A 16 -3.71 -9.10 8.02
CA TYR A 16 -3.21 -7.90 7.37
C TYR A 16 -3.91 -6.61 7.85
N ASP A 17 -5.13 -6.73 8.38
CA ASP A 17 -5.91 -5.57 8.85
C ASP A 17 -5.21 -4.82 9.98
N ASP A 18 -4.71 -5.54 10.98
CA ASP A 18 -4.01 -4.94 12.11
C ASP A 18 -2.63 -4.39 11.70
N ALA A 19 -1.93 -5.09 10.79
CA ALA A 19 -0.67 -4.63 10.24
C ALA A 19 -0.84 -3.33 9.40
N SER A 20 -1.86 -3.26 8.56
CA SER A 20 -2.11 -2.08 7.73
C SER A 20 -2.52 -0.84 8.53
N ARG A 21 -3.12 -1.02 9.71
CA ARG A 21 -3.55 0.08 10.60
C ARG A 21 -2.40 0.95 11.07
N LEU A 22 -1.20 0.40 11.24
CA LEU A 22 -0.06 1.19 11.70
C LEU A 22 0.30 2.35 10.74
N ARG A 23 0.04 2.20 9.45
CA ARG A 23 0.36 3.22 8.45
C ARG A 23 -0.86 3.89 7.82
N GLN A 24 -1.95 3.15 7.63
CA GLN A 24 -3.03 3.52 6.70
C GLN A 24 -4.31 3.98 7.40
N VAL A 25 -4.36 3.96 8.74
CA VAL A 25 -5.60 4.24 9.50
C VAL A 25 -6.23 5.60 9.15
N HIS A 26 -5.40 6.58 8.82
CA HIS A 26 -5.85 7.94 8.48
C HIS A 26 -5.93 8.22 6.98
N ASP A 27 -5.52 7.28 6.11
CA ASP A 27 -5.49 7.53 4.66
C ASP A 27 -6.89 7.59 4.06
N ARG A 28 -7.81 6.77 4.56
CA ARG A 28 -9.16 6.64 4.03
C ARG A 28 -9.95 7.94 4.08
N ASP A 29 -10.00 8.57 5.26
CA ASP A 29 -10.73 9.82 5.43
C ASP A 29 -10.07 10.94 4.63
N TRP A 30 -8.74 11.02 4.66
CA TRP A 30 -7.97 12.00 3.90
C TRP A 30 -8.20 11.88 2.38
N VAL A 31 -8.25 10.66 1.85
CA VAL A 31 -8.57 10.41 0.44
C VAL A 31 -10.02 10.78 0.14
N LEU A 32 -10.96 10.35 0.97
CA LEU A 32 -12.38 10.62 0.78
C LEU A 32 -12.74 12.11 0.97
N ASP A 33 -11.96 12.87 1.73
CA ASP A 33 -12.09 14.34 1.84
C ASP A 33 -11.83 15.05 0.51
N GLN A 34 -11.13 14.42 -0.43
CA GLN A 34 -10.86 14.99 -1.75
C GLN A 34 -11.92 14.64 -2.79
N VAL A 35 -12.87 13.76 -2.45
CA VAL A 35 -14.03 13.46 -3.30
C VAL A 35 -14.98 14.64 -3.28
N THR A 36 -15.21 15.23 -4.43
CA THR A 36 -16.12 16.39 -4.61
C THR A 36 -17.39 15.98 -5.32
N GLY A 37 -18.49 16.65 -5.02
CA GLY A 37 -19.79 16.38 -5.63
C GLY A 37 -20.46 15.10 -5.10
N GLU A 38 -21.33 14.53 -5.91
CA GLU A 38 -22.12 13.34 -5.61
C GLU A 38 -21.75 12.20 -6.57
N PRO A 39 -20.66 11.44 -6.30
CA PRO A 39 -20.25 10.38 -7.19
C PRO A 39 -21.28 9.25 -7.21
N GLY A 40 -21.57 8.72 -8.40
CA GLY A 40 -22.45 7.56 -8.59
C GLY A 40 -21.69 6.24 -8.64
N VAL A 41 -20.45 6.25 -9.14
CA VAL A 41 -19.59 5.06 -9.28
C VAL A 41 -18.19 5.35 -8.72
N LEU A 42 -17.72 4.50 -7.82
CA LEU A 42 -16.36 4.53 -7.29
C LEU A 42 -15.68 3.18 -7.56
N VAL A 43 -14.44 3.22 -8.04
CA VAL A 43 -13.59 2.04 -8.24
C VAL A 43 -12.34 2.18 -7.37
N ASP A 44 -12.07 1.17 -6.54
CA ASP A 44 -10.89 1.10 -5.68
C ASP A 44 -9.90 0.04 -6.19
N LEU A 45 -8.72 0.48 -6.60
CA LEU A 45 -7.66 -0.35 -7.16
C LEU A 45 -6.73 -0.85 -6.05
N GLY A 46 -6.74 -2.16 -5.81
CA GLY A 46 -6.10 -2.76 -4.65
C GLY A 46 -6.95 -2.57 -3.40
N SER A 47 -8.23 -2.89 -3.50
CA SER A 47 -9.24 -2.60 -2.46
C SER A 47 -9.01 -3.34 -1.13
N GLY A 48 -8.08 -4.31 -1.10
CA GLY A 48 -7.79 -5.09 0.09
C GLY A 48 -9.06 -5.73 0.67
N ILE A 49 -9.29 -5.51 1.95
CA ILE A 49 -10.46 -6.00 2.68
C ILE A 49 -11.66 -5.03 2.65
N GLY A 50 -11.69 -4.08 1.71
CA GLY A 50 -12.85 -3.23 1.43
C GLY A 50 -13.09 -2.06 2.38
N GLN A 51 -12.13 -1.68 3.21
CA GLN A 51 -12.32 -0.62 4.22
C GLN A 51 -12.60 0.76 3.62
N LEU A 52 -11.89 1.12 2.52
CA LEU A 52 -12.13 2.40 1.83
C LEU A 52 -13.50 2.41 1.16
N LEU A 53 -13.88 1.30 0.52
CA LEU A 53 -15.20 1.15 -0.10
C LEU A 53 -16.33 1.28 0.94
N GLU A 54 -16.19 0.66 2.11
CA GLU A 54 -17.15 0.77 3.19
C GLU A 54 -17.30 2.21 3.69
N ALA A 55 -16.17 2.89 3.91
CA ALA A 55 -16.17 4.30 4.32
C ALA A 55 -16.80 5.20 3.25
N ALA A 56 -16.49 4.96 1.97
CA ALA A 56 -17.07 5.69 0.85
C ALA A 56 -18.58 5.53 0.76
N LEU A 57 -19.09 4.29 0.89
CA LEU A 57 -20.53 3.99 0.86
C LEU A 57 -21.31 4.61 2.02
N ARG A 58 -20.68 4.76 3.19
CA ARG A 58 -21.26 5.47 4.33
C ARG A 58 -21.26 6.98 4.13
N ARG A 59 -20.19 7.53 3.57
CA ARG A 59 -19.97 8.97 3.43
C ARG A 59 -20.73 9.59 2.24
N HIS A 60 -20.88 8.83 1.16
CA HIS A 60 -21.49 9.25 -0.09
C HIS A 60 -22.74 8.41 -0.39
N PRO A 61 -23.93 8.81 0.11
CA PRO A 61 -25.18 8.09 -0.16
C PRO A 61 -25.56 8.01 -1.64
N SER A 62 -25.04 8.94 -2.47
CA SER A 62 -25.19 8.96 -3.93
C SER A 62 -24.51 7.81 -4.66
N LEU A 63 -23.52 7.14 -4.02
CA LEU A 63 -22.85 6.00 -4.62
C LEU A 63 -23.83 4.85 -4.87
N ARG A 64 -24.09 4.59 -6.15
CA ARG A 64 -24.92 3.48 -6.62
C ARG A 64 -24.10 2.22 -6.81
N LEU A 65 -22.79 2.38 -7.09
CA LEU A 65 -21.87 1.27 -7.35
C LEU A 65 -20.50 1.59 -6.76
N ALA A 66 -20.03 0.72 -5.89
CA ALA A 66 -18.68 0.67 -5.34
C ALA A 66 -18.00 -0.62 -5.81
N VAL A 67 -16.88 -0.51 -6.50
CA VAL A 67 -16.18 -1.63 -7.12
C VAL A 67 -14.81 -1.78 -6.50
N GLY A 68 -14.46 -2.97 -6.05
CA GLY A 68 -13.13 -3.32 -5.56
C GLY A 68 -12.42 -4.25 -6.54
N LEU A 69 -11.19 -3.88 -6.90
CA LEU A 69 -10.26 -4.77 -7.61
C LEU A 69 -9.15 -5.18 -6.65
N GLU A 70 -9.02 -6.47 -6.39
CA GLU A 70 -8.02 -7.02 -5.47
C GLU A 70 -7.51 -8.36 -6.02
N ARG A 71 -6.22 -8.61 -5.88
CA ARG A 71 -5.59 -9.85 -6.35
C ARG A 71 -5.82 -11.01 -5.41
N SER A 72 -5.81 -10.76 -4.10
CA SER A 72 -5.92 -11.79 -3.07
C SER A 72 -7.36 -12.26 -2.92
N GLU A 73 -7.61 -13.54 -3.18
CA GLU A 73 -8.91 -14.18 -2.96
C GLU A 73 -9.33 -14.10 -1.48
N HIS A 74 -8.37 -14.27 -0.57
CA HIS A 74 -8.62 -14.19 0.86
C HIS A 74 -9.10 -12.79 1.27
N ARG A 75 -8.44 -11.71 0.80
CA ARG A 75 -8.86 -10.33 1.09
C ARG A 75 -10.21 -10.02 0.47
N LEU A 76 -10.50 -10.54 -0.71
CA LEU A 76 -11.81 -10.41 -1.34
C LEU A 76 -12.92 -11.07 -0.53
N ALA A 77 -12.66 -12.25 0.06
CA ALA A 77 -13.61 -12.92 0.93
C ALA A 77 -13.93 -12.07 2.19
N GLU A 78 -12.89 -11.51 2.84
CA GLU A 78 -13.08 -10.59 3.97
C GLU A 78 -13.81 -9.31 3.54
N ALA A 79 -13.47 -8.74 2.38
CA ALA A 79 -14.18 -7.58 1.83
C ALA A 79 -15.67 -7.89 1.57
N GLY A 80 -15.98 -9.09 1.06
CA GLY A 80 -17.34 -9.55 0.85
C GLY A 80 -18.16 -9.60 2.15
N GLU A 81 -17.59 -10.11 3.23
CA GLU A 81 -18.23 -10.13 4.54
C GLU A 81 -18.42 -8.72 5.09
N ARG A 82 -17.40 -7.87 5.03
CA ARG A 82 -17.46 -6.48 5.48
C ARG A 82 -18.53 -5.67 4.75
N LEU A 83 -18.60 -5.83 3.44
CA LEU A 83 -19.44 -5.02 2.54
C LEU A 83 -20.85 -5.61 2.35
N ARG A 84 -21.13 -6.80 2.89
CA ARG A 84 -22.43 -7.46 2.81
C ARG A 84 -23.64 -6.57 3.21
N PRO A 85 -23.54 -5.68 4.23
CA PRO A 85 -24.65 -4.79 4.58
C PRO A 85 -25.03 -3.81 3.47
N HIS A 86 -24.15 -3.57 2.49
CA HIS A 86 -24.38 -2.62 1.38
C HIS A 86 -25.03 -3.27 0.16
N GLY A 87 -25.19 -4.61 0.15
CA GLY A 87 -25.95 -5.36 -0.83
C GLY A 87 -25.49 -5.15 -2.28
N GLY A 88 -26.44 -5.00 -3.20
CA GLY A 88 -26.20 -4.87 -4.65
C GLY A 88 -25.44 -3.62 -5.10
N ARG A 89 -25.06 -2.74 -4.17
CA ARG A 89 -24.20 -1.57 -4.50
C ARG A 89 -22.71 -1.89 -4.54
N VAL A 90 -22.31 -3.14 -4.26
CA VAL A 90 -20.90 -3.55 -4.20
C VAL A 90 -20.63 -4.64 -5.23
N VAL A 91 -19.53 -4.48 -5.95
CA VAL A 91 -18.98 -5.50 -6.85
C VAL A 91 -17.50 -5.68 -6.53
N LEU A 92 -17.08 -6.91 -6.29
CA LEU A 92 -15.70 -7.26 -6.03
C LEU A 92 -15.18 -8.14 -7.15
N HIS A 93 -14.03 -7.78 -7.71
CA HIS A 93 -13.36 -8.54 -8.75
C HIS A 93 -11.97 -8.99 -8.30
N GLN A 94 -11.69 -10.27 -8.49
CA GLN A 94 -10.31 -10.71 -8.41
C GLN A 94 -9.56 -10.22 -9.65
N ALA A 95 -8.54 -9.38 -9.47
CA ALA A 95 -7.85 -8.74 -10.57
C ALA A 95 -6.35 -8.53 -10.26
N ASP A 96 -5.53 -8.82 -11.25
CA ASP A 96 -4.12 -8.43 -11.27
C ASP A 96 -4.00 -7.05 -11.93
N LEU A 97 -3.60 -6.05 -11.15
CA LEU A 97 -3.46 -4.67 -11.62
C LEU A 97 -2.26 -4.46 -12.57
N THR A 98 -1.39 -5.44 -12.74
CA THR A 98 -0.36 -5.42 -13.80
C THR A 98 -0.94 -5.67 -15.19
N ALA A 99 -2.16 -6.26 -15.27
CA ALA A 99 -2.90 -6.52 -16.50
C ALA A 99 -4.41 -6.47 -16.22
N PRO A 100 -4.97 -5.31 -15.77
CA PRO A 100 -6.35 -5.22 -15.36
C PRO A 100 -7.30 -5.40 -16.53
N ALA A 101 -8.33 -6.22 -16.33
CA ALA A 101 -9.38 -6.41 -17.33
C ALA A 101 -10.28 -5.16 -17.43
N PRO A 102 -10.85 -4.86 -18.60
CA PRO A 102 -11.74 -3.73 -18.74
C PRO A 102 -13.05 -3.94 -17.96
N LEU A 103 -13.59 -2.85 -17.41
CA LEU A 103 -14.91 -2.81 -16.78
C LEU A 103 -15.96 -2.25 -17.76
N PRO A 104 -17.23 -2.67 -17.63
CA PRO A 104 -18.29 -2.22 -18.55
C PRO A 104 -18.83 -0.82 -18.22
N TYR A 105 -18.20 -0.10 -17.29
CA TYR A 105 -18.63 1.23 -16.82
C TYR A 105 -17.42 2.13 -16.58
N ARG A 106 -17.67 3.43 -16.50
CA ARG A 106 -16.69 4.44 -16.10
C ARG A 106 -16.98 4.89 -14.68
N ALA A 107 -15.93 5.23 -13.95
CA ALA A 107 -15.99 5.69 -12.57
C ALA A 107 -15.97 7.22 -12.46
N ASP A 108 -16.82 7.78 -11.61
CA ASP A 108 -16.73 9.18 -11.22
C ASP A 108 -15.51 9.42 -10.32
N VAL A 109 -15.17 8.39 -9.52
CA VAL A 109 -13.98 8.40 -8.66
C VAL A 109 -13.25 7.07 -8.81
N ILE A 110 -11.95 7.14 -9.06
CA ILE A 110 -11.04 6.01 -8.91
C ILE A 110 -10.15 6.29 -7.71
N THR A 111 -9.90 5.29 -6.87
CA THR A 111 -8.96 5.37 -5.77
C THR A 111 -7.87 4.31 -5.90
N MET A 112 -6.66 4.63 -5.45
CA MET A 112 -5.55 3.68 -5.33
C MET A 112 -4.70 4.09 -4.12
N THR A 113 -4.83 3.38 -3.02
CA THR A 113 -4.15 3.76 -1.78
C THR A 113 -3.06 2.77 -1.42
N SER A 114 -1.80 3.23 -1.39
CA SER A 114 -0.62 2.41 -1.02
C SER A 114 -0.42 1.16 -1.89
N VAL A 115 -0.73 1.26 -3.19
CA VAL A 115 -0.69 0.12 -4.14
C VAL A 115 0.34 0.31 -5.24
N LEU A 116 0.53 1.54 -5.75
CA LEU A 116 1.27 1.78 -6.99
C LEU A 116 2.69 1.18 -6.99
N HIS A 117 3.39 1.25 -5.86
CA HIS A 117 4.73 0.70 -5.70
C HIS A 117 4.82 -0.83 -5.85
N TRP A 118 3.72 -1.54 -5.66
CA TRP A 118 3.66 -2.98 -5.92
C TRP A 118 3.62 -3.33 -7.41
N LEU A 119 3.35 -2.33 -8.26
CA LEU A 119 3.21 -2.49 -9.71
C LEU A 119 4.47 -2.07 -10.47
N TYR A 120 5.53 -1.66 -9.77
CA TYR A 120 6.81 -1.31 -10.37
C TYR A 120 7.41 -2.55 -11.09
N PRO A 121 7.98 -2.41 -12.31
CA PRO A 121 8.11 -1.19 -13.11
C PRO A 121 6.99 -1.00 -14.17
N VAL A 122 5.84 -1.64 -14.00
CA VAL A 122 4.76 -1.68 -15.02
C VAL A 122 3.55 -0.81 -14.65
N GLU A 123 3.75 0.21 -13.80
CA GLU A 123 2.68 1.11 -13.30
C GLU A 123 1.91 1.80 -14.44
N HIS A 124 2.57 2.06 -15.57
CA HIS A 124 1.96 2.67 -16.74
C HIS A 124 0.72 1.90 -17.24
N ARG A 125 0.64 0.60 -17.01
CA ARG A 125 -0.50 -0.24 -17.45
C ARG A 125 -1.77 0.10 -16.66
N VAL A 126 -1.68 0.13 -15.34
CA VAL A 126 -2.83 0.48 -14.50
C VAL A 126 -3.19 1.96 -14.63
N LEU A 127 -2.21 2.84 -14.86
CA LEU A 127 -2.46 4.26 -15.10
C LEU A 127 -3.20 4.47 -16.42
N ALA A 128 -2.82 3.79 -17.49
CA ALA A 128 -3.55 3.79 -18.76
C ALA A 128 -4.98 3.27 -18.58
N TRP A 129 -5.13 2.14 -17.88
CA TRP A 129 -6.43 1.57 -17.57
C TRP A 129 -7.31 2.54 -16.76
N ALA A 130 -6.76 3.17 -15.72
CA ALA A 130 -7.50 4.14 -14.90
C ALA A 130 -7.97 5.34 -15.73
N ARG A 131 -7.11 5.86 -16.63
CA ARG A 131 -7.50 6.91 -17.57
C ARG A 131 -8.69 6.51 -18.45
N GLU A 132 -8.67 5.29 -18.99
CA GLU A 132 -9.74 4.79 -19.88
C GLU A 132 -11.07 4.60 -19.13
N HIS A 133 -11.00 4.25 -17.84
CA HIS A 133 -12.19 3.98 -17.00
C HIS A 133 -12.67 5.17 -16.19
N LEU A 134 -11.95 6.29 -16.22
CA LEU A 134 -12.40 7.52 -15.58
C LEU A 134 -13.50 8.18 -16.43
N ALA A 135 -14.61 8.55 -15.79
CA ALA A 135 -15.69 9.29 -16.44
C ALA A 135 -15.21 10.70 -16.83
N PRO A 136 -15.84 11.35 -17.83
CA PRO A 136 -15.59 12.75 -18.09
C PRO A 136 -15.85 13.61 -16.83
N GLY A 137 -14.84 14.38 -16.40
CA GLY A 137 -14.90 15.14 -15.14
C GLY A 137 -14.66 14.31 -13.87
N GLY A 138 -14.40 13.01 -14.01
CA GLY A 138 -14.08 12.14 -12.89
C GLY A 138 -12.70 12.43 -12.29
N THR A 139 -12.47 11.94 -11.08
CA THR A 139 -11.25 12.18 -10.31
C THR A 139 -10.56 10.85 -9.97
N PHE A 140 -9.26 10.79 -10.17
CA PHE A 140 -8.43 9.70 -9.67
C PHE A 140 -7.60 10.18 -8.47
N LEU A 141 -7.76 9.51 -7.33
CA LEU A 141 -7.10 9.80 -6.07
C LEU A 141 -6.08 8.69 -5.77
N LEU A 142 -4.82 9.07 -5.74
CA LEU A 142 -3.69 8.14 -5.60
C LEU A 142 -2.83 8.52 -4.40
N THR A 143 -2.60 7.60 -3.45
CA THR A 143 -1.61 7.81 -2.40
C THR A 143 -0.31 7.06 -2.69
N THR A 144 0.80 7.74 -2.45
CA THR A 144 2.15 7.21 -2.68
C THR A 144 3.11 7.60 -1.56
N TYR A 145 4.08 6.74 -1.33
CA TYR A 145 5.23 7.02 -0.48
C TYR A 145 6.40 7.47 -1.36
N HIS A 146 7.29 8.30 -0.82
CA HIS A 146 8.47 8.75 -1.53
C HIS A 146 9.71 8.58 -0.66
N PRO A 147 10.70 7.78 -1.12
CA PRO A 147 11.95 7.63 -0.40
C PRO A 147 12.73 8.96 -0.41
N ALA A 148 13.55 9.17 0.60
CA ALA A 148 14.53 10.23 0.57
C ALA A 148 15.54 9.96 -0.56
N ARG A 149 15.92 10.99 -1.32
CA ARG A 149 16.78 10.85 -2.53
C ARG A 149 18.17 10.30 -2.25
N ASP A 150 18.67 10.48 -1.05
CA ASP A 150 20.02 10.14 -0.60
C ASP A 150 20.11 8.78 0.08
N ARG A 151 18.98 8.08 0.22
CA ARG A 151 18.89 6.78 0.90
C ARG A 151 18.12 5.79 0.05
N HIS A 152 18.62 4.57 -0.02
CA HIS A 152 17.83 3.45 -0.51
C HIS A 152 16.84 3.07 0.61
N GLY A 153 15.57 3.31 0.38
CA GLY A 153 14.52 2.84 1.25
C GLY A 153 13.73 3.89 2.03
N PHE A 154 12.94 3.44 3.01
CA PHE A 154 12.09 4.28 3.87
C PHE A 154 12.85 4.92 5.05
N GLY A 155 14.13 5.18 4.91
CA GLY A 155 14.93 5.83 5.94
C GLY A 155 14.92 5.06 7.25
N GLY A 156 14.17 5.53 8.23
CA GLY A 156 14.15 4.92 9.55
C GLY A 156 13.78 3.44 9.63
N GLU A 157 13.05 2.90 8.66
CA GLU A 157 12.73 1.46 8.62
C GLU A 157 13.90 0.63 8.11
N ASP A 158 14.65 1.13 7.15
CA ASP A 158 15.87 0.46 6.69
C ASP A 158 16.95 0.48 7.77
N ASP A 159 17.04 1.55 8.55
CA ASP A 159 17.94 1.61 9.70
C ASP A 159 17.58 0.55 10.76
N ILE A 160 16.27 0.34 11.01
CA ILE A 160 15.81 -0.72 11.92
C ILE A 160 16.23 -2.11 11.41
N VAL A 161 16.13 -2.34 10.11
CA VAL A 161 16.56 -3.62 9.50
C VAL A 161 18.07 -3.82 9.64
N ARG A 162 18.87 -2.79 9.38
CA ARG A 162 20.32 -2.85 9.56
C ARG A 162 20.70 -3.12 11.01
N ASP A 163 20.12 -2.35 11.94
CA ASP A 163 20.38 -2.53 13.37
C ASP A 163 19.97 -3.94 13.86
N ALA A 164 18.89 -4.50 13.30
CA ALA A 164 18.45 -5.85 13.63
C ALA A 164 19.41 -6.93 13.09
N LEU A 165 19.91 -6.77 11.87
CA LEU A 165 20.92 -7.67 11.30
C LEU A 165 22.23 -7.60 12.07
N ASP A 166 22.69 -6.39 12.41
CA ASP A 166 23.91 -6.19 13.19
C ASP A 166 23.80 -6.83 14.59
N ALA A 167 22.63 -6.70 15.24
CA ALA A 167 22.35 -7.35 16.52
C ALA A 167 22.38 -8.88 16.45
N LEU A 168 22.14 -9.45 15.28
CA LEU A 168 22.26 -10.89 15.00
C LEU A 168 23.65 -11.31 14.54
N GLY A 169 24.60 -10.36 14.44
CA GLY A 169 25.93 -10.62 13.91
C GLY A 169 25.94 -10.91 12.40
N ILE A 170 24.94 -10.43 11.67
CA ILE A 170 24.82 -10.59 10.23
C ILE A 170 25.07 -9.21 9.60
N PRO A 171 26.26 -8.92 9.07
CA PRO A 171 26.51 -7.65 8.38
C PRO A 171 25.53 -7.49 7.22
N SER A 172 24.86 -6.34 7.13
CA SER A 172 23.83 -6.11 6.10
C SER A 172 24.41 -6.23 4.68
N GLU A 173 25.66 -5.85 4.47
CA GLU A 173 26.38 -6.02 3.23
C GLU A 173 26.69 -7.49 2.86
N SER A 174 26.58 -8.40 3.80
CA SER A 174 26.76 -9.84 3.56
C SER A 174 25.50 -10.56 3.09
N VAL A 175 24.34 -9.86 3.10
CA VAL A 175 23.07 -10.43 2.65
C VAL A 175 22.89 -10.11 1.15
N PRO A 176 23.02 -11.12 0.26
CA PRO A 176 22.94 -10.89 -1.18
C PRO A 176 21.59 -10.31 -1.58
N GLY A 177 21.60 -9.26 -2.42
CA GLY A 177 20.40 -8.62 -2.92
C GLY A 177 19.69 -7.70 -1.93
N LEU A 178 20.16 -7.58 -0.70
CA LEU A 178 19.60 -6.64 0.27
C LEU A 178 19.91 -5.20 -0.18
N PHE A 179 18.87 -4.43 -0.49
CA PHE A 179 18.93 -3.04 -0.99
C PHE A 179 19.62 -2.84 -2.37
N GLU A 180 20.02 -3.91 -3.07
CA GLU A 180 20.77 -3.80 -4.33
C GLU A 180 19.93 -4.10 -5.57
N ASP A 181 19.02 -5.07 -5.50
CA ASP A 181 18.22 -5.52 -6.63
C ASP A 181 16.80 -4.93 -6.58
N ARG A 182 16.46 -4.08 -7.55
CA ARG A 182 15.15 -3.43 -7.64
C ARG A 182 13.98 -4.39 -7.81
N ASP A 183 14.20 -5.57 -8.35
CA ASP A 183 13.12 -6.57 -8.52
C ASP A 183 12.77 -7.29 -7.22
N VAL A 184 13.68 -7.27 -6.25
CA VAL A 184 13.54 -7.98 -4.97
C VAL A 184 13.47 -7.03 -3.77
N LEU A 185 13.71 -5.74 -3.97
CA LEU A 185 13.84 -4.74 -2.91
C LEU A 185 12.55 -4.49 -2.12
N PRO A 186 12.69 -4.08 -0.83
CA PRO A 186 11.58 -3.56 -0.06
C PRO A 186 10.85 -2.47 -0.82
N ILE A 187 9.60 -2.28 -0.49
CA ILE A 187 8.67 -1.32 -1.12
C ILE A 187 9.30 0.03 -1.43
N ALA A 188 10.19 0.50 -0.59
CA ALA A 188 10.85 1.78 -0.73
C ALA A 188 11.63 1.96 -2.02
N THR A 189 12.31 0.94 -2.46
CA THR A 189 13.13 1.01 -3.68
C THR A 189 12.33 0.81 -4.96
N ARG A 190 11.08 0.35 -4.83
CA ARG A 190 10.09 0.30 -5.91
C ARG A 190 9.31 1.60 -6.04
N THR A 191 9.47 2.54 -5.10
CA THR A 191 8.79 3.82 -5.14
C THR A 191 9.59 4.81 -5.98
N ARG A 192 8.93 5.44 -6.94
CA ARG A 192 9.54 6.51 -7.72
C ARG A 192 9.73 7.75 -6.86
N ALA A 193 10.77 8.53 -7.14
CA ALA A 193 10.86 9.88 -6.59
C ALA A 193 9.65 10.72 -7.01
N ALA A 194 9.31 11.73 -6.23
CA ALA A 194 8.09 12.50 -6.45
C ALA A 194 8.03 13.20 -7.82
N ASP A 195 9.16 13.66 -8.33
CA ASP A 195 9.28 14.29 -9.65
C ASP A 195 9.21 13.26 -10.80
N GLU A 196 9.81 12.08 -10.62
CA GLU A 196 9.68 10.96 -11.57
C GLU A 196 8.24 10.51 -11.68
N LEU A 197 7.57 10.37 -10.52
CA LEU A 197 6.16 10.00 -10.50
C LEU A 197 5.27 11.08 -11.11
N ARG A 198 5.53 12.37 -10.82
CA ARG A 198 4.81 13.48 -11.45
C ARG A 198 4.93 13.43 -12.97
N THR A 199 6.10 13.12 -13.49
CA THR A 199 6.36 12.96 -14.94
C THR A 199 5.53 11.81 -15.50
N LEU A 200 5.59 10.64 -14.87
CA LEU A 200 4.80 9.46 -15.28
C LEU A 200 3.29 9.74 -15.24
N LEU A 201 2.79 10.32 -14.15
CA LEU A 201 1.36 10.68 -14.04
C LEU A 201 0.94 11.67 -15.12
N GLY A 202 1.81 12.63 -15.47
CA GLY A 202 1.57 13.63 -16.50
C GLY A 202 1.41 13.07 -17.92
N GLU A 203 1.82 11.82 -18.17
CA GLU A 203 1.57 11.14 -19.44
C GLU A 203 0.08 10.75 -19.61
N PHE A 204 -0.62 10.53 -18.52
CA PHE A 204 -1.99 10.02 -18.50
C PHE A 204 -3.01 11.04 -18.00
N PHE A 205 -2.62 11.90 -17.05
CA PHE A 205 -3.51 12.74 -16.28
C PHE A 205 -3.02 14.19 -16.20
N THR A 206 -3.94 15.09 -15.87
CA THR A 206 -3.63 16.41 -15.32
C THR A 206 -3.56 16.29 -13.80
N VAL A 207 -2.46 16.73 -13.20
CA VAL A 207 -2.31 16.81 -11.74
C VAL A 207 -3.00 18.10 -11.27
N GLU A 208 -4.18 17.98 -10.70
CA GLU A 208 -4.93 19.14 -10.20
C GLU A 208 -4.37 19.66 -8.88
N ALA A 209 -4.09 18.74 -7.96
CA ALA A 209 -3.56 19.08 -6.65
C ALA A 209 -2.68 17.95 -6.12
N THR A 210 -1.82 18.32 -5.19
CA THR A 210 -0.99 17.39 -4.44
C THR A 210 -1.03 17.80 -2.97
N PHE A 211 -1.32 16.85 -2.12
CA PHE A 211 -1.34 17.04 -0.67
C PHE A 211 -0.27 16.15 -0.06
N GLU A 212 0.33 16.59 1.02
CA GLU A 212 1.38 15.84 1.71
C GLU A 212 1.09 15.78 3.20
N ARG A 213 1.37 14.65 3.80
CA ARG A 213 1.36 14.47 5.25
C ARG A 213 2.49 13.55 5.66
N GLU A 214 2.85 13.60 6.91
CA GLU A 214 3.77 12.64 7.52
C GLU A 214 2.97 11.47 8.10
N ALA A 215 3.26 10.25 7.64
CA ALA A 215 2.76 9.03 8.27
C ALA A 215 3.73 8.66 9.39
N VAL A 216 3.28 8.74 10.63
CA VAL A 216 4.06 8.38 11.82
C VAL A 216 3.66 6.98 12.25
N VAL A 217 4.65 6.10 12.42
CA VAL A 217 4.45 4.74 12.92
C VAL A 217 4.78 4.71 14.41
N THR A 218 3.79 4.31 15.20
CA THR A 218 3.93 4.02 16.63
C THR A 218 3.35 2.63 16.91
N VAL A 219 3.85 1.96 17.94
CA VAL A 219 3.40 0.62 18.32
C VAL A 219 3.16 0.53 19.83
N GLU A 220 2.30 -0.40 20.23
CA GLU A 220 2.03 -0.70 21.64
C GLU A 220 3.13 -1.57 22.28
N GLY A 221 3.93 -2.25 21.45
CA GLY A 221 5.03 -3.11 21.89
C GLY A 221 5.78 -3.75 20.71
N ALA A 222 6.88 -4.40 21.01
CA ALA A 222 7.76 -5.04 20.02
C ALA A 222 7.01 -6.05 19.12
N ALA A 223 6.13 -6.86 19.71
CA ALA A 223 5.38 -7.87 18.98
C ALA A 223 4.46 -7.29 17.91
N GLN A 224 3.92 -6.09 18.11
CA GLN A 224 3.07 -5.44 17.11
C GLN A 224 3.88 -5.02 15.88
N TYR A 225 5.10 -4.51 16.06
CA TYR A 225 5.95 -4.15 14.93
C TYR A 225 6.52 -5.40 14.22
N GLU A 226 6.91 -6.43 14.98
CA GLU A 226 7.29 -7.74 14.43
C GLU A 226 6.21 -8.25 13.47
N HIS A 227 4.97 -8.27 13.92
CA HIS A 227 3.80 -8.69 13.16
C HIS A 227 3.60 -7.86 11.89
N PHE A 228 3.61 -6.53 12.05
CA PHE A 228 3.50 -5.59 10.94
C PHE A 228 4.60 -5.81 9.90
N HIS A 229 5.84 -5.92 10.34
CA HIS A 229 6.98 -6.05 9.45
C HIS A 229 6.97 -7.39 8.71
N ALA A 230 6.67 -8.48 9.41
CA ALA A 230 6.54 -9.80 8.81
C ALA A 230 5.37 -9.89 7.81
N ALA A 231 4.21 -9.31 8.14
CA ALA A 231 3.06 -9.31 7.25
C ALA A 231 3.25 -8.44 6.00
N THR A 232 4.02 -7.36 6.12
CA THR A 232 4.24 -6.41 5.03
C THR A 232 5.41 -6.80 4.12
N PHE A 233 6.51 -7.28 4.71
CA PHE A 233 7.79 -7.50 4.04
C PHE A 233 8.30 -8.94 4.12
N GLY A 234 7.51 -9.85 4.69
CA GLY A 234 7.93 -11.23 4.97
C GLY A 234 8.46 -11.97 3.76
N ASP A 235 7.82 -11.82 2.59
CA ASP A 235 8.26 -12.46 1.35
C ASP A 235 9.62 -11.98 0.89
N TYR A 236 9.81 -10.66 0.96
CA TYR A 236 11.08 -10.09 0.59
C TYR A 236 12.21 -10.67 1.44
N TYR A 237 12.07 -10.63 2.78
CA TYR A 237 13.10 -11.17 3.66
C TYR A 237 13.22 -12.70 3.59
N ALA A 238 12.13 -13.40 3.25
CA ALA A 238 12.20 -14.82 2.97
C ALA A 238 13.03 -15.15 1.70
N SER A 239 13.14 -14.24 0.76
CA SER A 239 13.95 -14.43 -0.45
C SER A 239 15.44 -14.17 -0.23
N VAL A 240 15.80 -13.33 0.75
CA VAL A 240 17.21 -12.90 0.97
C VAL A 240 17.84 -13.46 2.24
N LEU A 241 17.05 -13.96 3.21
CA LEU A 241 17.55 -14.52 4.46
C LEU A 241 17.42 -16.04 4.50
N GLU A 242 18.41 -16.70 5.10
CA GLU A 242 18.36 -18.12 5.37
C GLU A 242 17.16 -18.48 6.26
N PRO A 243 16.45 -19.60 6.00
CA PRO A 243 15.26 -19.99 6.76
C PRO A 243 15.47 -20.05 8.28
N ALA A 244 16.65 -20.50 8.71
CA ALA A 244 16.97 -20.70 10.13
C ALA A 244 16.99 -19.37 10.94
N VAL A 245 17.27 -18.24 10.30
CA VAL A 245 17.42 -16.95 11.00
C VAL A 245 16.17 -16.07 10.90
N ARG A 246 15.20 -16.39 10.03
CA ARG A 246 14.05 -15.53 9.73
C ARG A 246 13.21 -15.19 10.97
N ALA A 247 12.87 -16.18 11.76
CA ALA A 247 12.04 -15.97 12.95
C ALA A 247 12.74 -15.06 13.97
N GLU A 248 14.04 -15.27 14.19
CA GLU A 248 14.83 -14.41 15.08
C GLU A 248 15.01 -13.01 14.51
N PHE A 249 15.17 -12.89 13.19
CA PHE A 249 15.25 -11.60 12.52
C PHE A 249 13.99 -10.77 12.76
N PHE A 250 12.79 -11.30 12.55
CA PHE A 250 11.56 -10.53 12.77
C PHE A 250 11.37 -10.15 14.25
N ARG A 251 11.68 -11.03 15.18
CA ARG A 251 11.67 -10.70 16.62
C ARG A 251 12.64 -9.56 16.94
N THR A 252 13.84 -9.61 16.38
CA THR A 252 14.86 -8.58 16.58
C THR A 252 14.43 -7.25 15.96
N VAL A 253 13.84 -7.26 14.77
CA VAL A 253 13.25 -6.06 14.13
C VAL A 253 12.18 -5.45 15.04
N GLY A 254 11.28 -6.24 15.59
CA GLY A 254 10.27 -5.77 16.54
C GLY A 254 10.87 -5.10 17.79
N ARG A 255 11.87 -5.73 18.38
CA ARG A 255 12.58 -5.22 19.55
C ARG A 255 13.30 -3.90 19.25
N VAL A 256 14.09 -3.84 18.17
CA VAL A 256 14.82 -2.63 17.74
C VAL A 256 13.87 -1.48 17.46
N ALA A 257 12.76 -1.75 16.79
CA ALA A 257 11.74 -0.75 16.50
C ALA A 257 11.12 -0.17 17.78
N PHE A 258 10.81 -1.01 18.75
CA PHE A 258 10.23 -0.59 20.02
C PHE A 258 11.23 0.20 20.87
N GLU A 259 12.48 -0.25 20.98
CA GLU A 259 13.56 0.49 21.62
C GLU A 259 13.77 1.86 20.99
N ARG A 260 13.69 1.97 19.66
CA ARG A 260 13.77 3.25 18.95
C ARG A 260 12.59 4.17 19.32
N GLN A 261 11.39 3.64 19.43
CA GLN A 261 10.22 4.41 19.87
C GLN A 261 10.38 4.92 21.30
N GLU A 262 10.92 4.13 22.23
CA GLU A 262 11.18 4.57 23.61
C GLU A 262 12.14 5.76 23.67
N HIS A 263 13.09 5.85 22.73
CA HIS A 263 14.06 6.94 22.66
C HIS A 263 13.55 8.18 21.90
N SER A 264 12.75 7.99 20.85
CA SER A 264 12.38 9.07 19.92
C SER A 264 10.89 9.42 19.90
N GLY A 265 10.06 8.66 20.63
CA GLY A 265 8.60 8.78 20.63
C GLY A 265 7.91 8.18 19.41
N ARG A 266 8.65 7.62 18.46
CA ARG A 266 8.11 6.97 17.25
C ARG A 266 9.06 5.90 16.71
N VAL A 267 8.52 4.91 16.03
CA VAL A 267 9.32 3.90 15.31
C VAL A 267 9.94 4.52 14.06
N SER A 268 9.10 5.09 13.22
CA SER A 268 9.50 5.75 11.96
C SER A 268 8.49 6.81 11.55
N SER A 269 8.88 7.63 10.59
CA SER A 269 7.95 8.51 9.88
C SER A 269 8.34 8.60 8.41
N MET A 270 7.35 8.82 7.54
CA MET A 270 7.59 8.95 6.12
C MET A 270 6.60 9.91 5.46
N PRO A 271 7.02 10.67 4.44
CA PRO A 271 6.11 11.49 3.68
C PRO A 271 5.18 10.61 2.83
N VAL A 272 3.88 10.84 2.96
CA VAL A 272 2.84 10.26 2.09
C VAL A 272 2.23 11.39 1.29
N ARG A 273 2.14 11.19 -0.01
CA ARG A 273 1.55 12.17 -0.93
C ARG A 273 0.27 11.65 -1.51
N LEU A 274 -0.76 12.49 -1.48
CA LEU A 274 -2.02 12.28 -2.17
C LEU A 274 -2.02 13.12 -3.45
N TRP A 275 -2.21 12.46 -4.58
CA TRP A 275 -2.35 13.07 -5.89
C TRP A 275 -3.82 13.10 -6.27
N LYS A 276 -4.33 14.28 -6.59
CA LYS A 276 -5.64 14.48 -7.20
C LYS A 276 -5.47 14.69 -8.68
N LEU A 277 -6.01 13.78 -9.47
CA LEU A 277 -5.76 13.65 -10.90
C LEU A 277 -7.09 13.67 -11.66
N THR A 278 -7.10 14.29 -12.84
CA THR A 278 -8.21 14.23 -13.81
C THR A 278 -7.70 13.71 -15.14
N ALA A 279 -8.62 13.16 -15.95
CA ALA A 279 -8.24 12.71 -17.29
C ALA A 279 -7.69 13.88 -18.10
N ARG A 280 -6.57 13.67 -18.78
CA ARG A 280 -6.01 14.66 -19.69
C ARG A 280 -6.95 14.80 -20.90
N THR A 281 -7.40 16.00 -21.16
CA THR A 281 -8.21 16.37 -22.34
C THR A 281 -7.40 16.31 -23.63
#